data_6139fa19f448a1fa5becfdcc478d9703
#
_entry.id   6139fa19f448a1fa5becfdcc478d9703
#
_cell.length_a   1.000
_cell.length_b   1.000
_cell.length_c   1.000
_cell.angle_alpha   90.00
_cell.angle_beta   90.00
_cell.angle_gamma   90.00
#
_symmetry.space_group_name_H-M   'P 1'
#
loop_
_entity.id
_entity.type
_entity.pdbx_description
1 polymer ?
#
loop_
_entity_poly.entity_id
_entity_poly.type
_entity_poly.pdbx_seq_one_letter_code
_entity_poly.pdbx_strand_id
1 'polypeptide(L)'
;MFQKGTVVHMVGIGGIGMSALRAFLVAKGCKVTGSDVSLKGHDASSVTERVKVVVISYAIPSENVEVAKAVALKIPVITYPEAVAEVIKGKKVFCVSGTHGKSTVTAMLAQILVESGKDPSVIVGTKVPAL
;
A
#
# COMPACT_ATOMS: atom_id res chain seq x y z
N MET A 1 -5.15 -10.85 6.61
CA MET A 1 -3.99 -10.98 5.70
C MET A 1 -2.74 -10.31 6.30
N PHE A 2 -2.74 -9.03 6.61
CA PHE A 2 -1.58 -8.30 7.13
C PHE A 2 -1.52 -8.33 8.67
N GLN A 3 -0.70 -9.20 9.23
CA GLN A 3 -0.46 -9.34 10.67
C GLN A 3 0.99 -8.97 11.01
N LYS A 4 1.28 -8.72 12.29
CA LYS A 4 2.65 -8.49 12.77
C LYS A 4 3.57 -9.63 12.34
N GLY A 5 4.70 -9.29 11.75
CA GLY A 5 5.68 -10.25 11.22
C GLY A 5 5.43 -10.76 9.80
N THR A 6 4.26 -10.47 9.19
CA THR A 6 3.99 -10.84 7.79
C THR A 6 5.01 -10.18 6.87
N VAL A 7 5.64 -10.96 6.00
CA VAL A 7 6.55 -10.45 4.97
C VAL A 7 5.74 -10.11 3.72
N VAL A 8 5.74 -8.84 3.35
CA VAL A 8 5.03 -8.30 2.19
C VAL A 8 6.04 -7.77 1.18
N HIS A 9 5.89 -8.14 -0.08
CA HIS A 9 6.68 -7.56 -1.16
C HIS A 9 5.80 -6.66 -2.02
N MET A 10 6.25 -5.44 -2.30
CA MET A 10 5.49 -4.42 -3.02
C MET A 10 6.17 -4.09 -4.35
N VAL A 11 5.51 -4.40 -5.47
CA VAL A 11 6.01 -4.11 -6.82
C VAL A 11 5.45 -2.77 -7.28
N GLY A 12 6.31 -1.81 -7.59
CA GLY A 12 5.95 -0.41 -7.84
C GLY A 12 5.82 0.40 -6.54
N ILE A 13 6.70 0.16 -5.58
CA ILE A 13 6.65 0.73 -4.21
C ILE A 13 6.83 2.25 -4.17
N GLY A 14 7.40 2.87 -5.23
CA GLY A 14 7.65 4.30 -5.31
C GLY A 14 6.41 5.16 -5.58
N GLY A 15 5.28 4.57 -5.95
CA GLY A 15 4.02 5.30 -6.15
C GLY A 15 3.49 5.93 -4.86
N ILE A 16 2.79 7.08 -4.95
CA ILE A 16 2.29 7.82 -3.79
C ILE A 16 1.38 6.95 -2.92
N GLY A 17 0.41 6.25 -3.52
CA GLY A 17 -0.48 5.34 -2.79
C GLY A 17 0.27 4.14 -2.21
N MET A 18 1.19 3.56 -2.96
CA MET A 18 2.00 2.42 -2.53
C MET A 18 2.91 2.80 -1.35
N SER A 19 3.52 3.98 -1.36
CA SER A 19 4.35 4.46 -0.26
C SER A 19 3.55 4.70 1.02
N ALA A 20 2.33 5.25 0.91
CA ALA A 20 1.41 5.39 2.04
C ALA A 20 0.99 4.03 2.62
N LEU A 21 0.63 3.08 1.75
CA LEU A 21 0.31 1.71 2.16
C LEU A 21 1.52 1.03 2.84
N ARG A 22 2.73 1.22 2.31
CA ARG A 22 3.96 0.73 2.93
C ARG A 22 4.11 1.25 4.36
N ALA A 23 3.98 2.57 4.54
CA ALA A 23 4.11 3.18 5.87
C ALA A 23 3.10 2.58 6.87
N PHE A 24 1.85 2.40 6.44
CA PHE A 24 0.81 1.74 7.24
C PHE A 24 1.17 0.29 7.59
N LEU A 25 1.62 -0.51 6.63
CA LEU A 25 1.99 -1.91 6.87
C LEU A 25 3.18 -2.04 7.81
N VAL A 26 4.18 -1.16 7.68
CA VAL A 26 5.33 -1.10 8.60
C VAL A 26 4.88 -0.73 10.01
N ALA A 27 4.03 0.28 10.17
CA ALA A 27 3.46 0.68 11.46
C ALA A 27 2.65 -0.47 12.10
N LYS A 28 2.00 -1.31 11.29
CA LYS A 28 1.29 -2.51 11.73
C LYS A 28 2.24 -3.67 12.12
N GLY A 29 3.53 -3.52 11.91
CA GLY A 29 4.56 -4.51 12.25
C GLY A 29 4.84 -5.54 11.16
N CYS A 30 4.39 -5.30 9.91
CA CYS A 30 4.79 -6.10 8.77
C CYS A 30 6.23 -5.83 8.36
N LYS A 31 6.90 -6.83 7.80
CA LYS A 31 8.20 -6.67 7.14
C LYS A 31 7.95 -6.38 5.67
N VAL A 32 8.22 -5.17 5.22
CA VAL A 32 7.93 -4.74 3.85
C VAL A 32 9.21 -4.61 3.05
N THR A 33 9.27 -5.32 1.94
CA THR A 33 10.27 -5.14 0.88
C THR A 33 9.58 -4.61 -0.38
N GLY A 34 10.32 -4.15 -1.36
CA GLY A 34 9.70 -3.75 -2.61
C GLY A 34 10.70 -3.29 -3.66
N SER A 35 10.19 -3.20 -4.87
CA SER A 35 10.92 -2.80 -6.06
C SER A 35 10.19 -1.68 -6.79
N ASP A 36 10.94 -0.90 -7.55
CA ASP A 36 10.41 0.16 -8.41
C ASP A 36 11.40 0.46 -9.53
N VAL A 37 10.89 0.84 -10.69
CA VAL A 37 11.73 1.26 -11.82
C VAL A 37 12.63 2.44 -11.46
N SER A 38 12.13 3.34 -10.61
CA SER A 38 12.88 4.50 -10.11
C SER A 38 13.99 4.16 -9.11
N LEU A 39 14.04 2.93 -8.62
CA LEU A 39 15.07 2.44 -7.70
C LEU A 39 16.09 1.56 -8.44
N LYS A 40 16.08 0.26 -8.18
CA LYS A 40 16.98 -0.72 -8.82
C LYS A 40 16.31 -1.54 -9.92
N GLY A 41 15.07 -1.19 -10.28
CA GLY A 41 14.24 -1.99 -11.17
C GLY A 41 13.62 -3.20 -10.46
N HIS A 42 13.14 -4.14 -11.28
CA HIS A 42 12.47 -5.35 -10.81
C HIS A 42 13.40 -6.55 -10.96
N ASP A 43 13.47 -7.39 -9.91
CA ASP A 43 14.30 -8.59 -9.88
C ASP A 43 13.56 -9.75 -9.22
N ALA A 44 13.39 -10.83 -9.95
CA ALA A 44 12.73 -12.05 -9.48
C ALA A 44 13.35 -12.62 -8.18
N SER A 45 14.63 -12.38 -7.93
CA SER A 45 15.31 -12.81 -6.70
C SER A 45 14.80 -12.13 -5.44
N SER A 46 14.13 -10.97 -5.59
CA SER A 46 13.50 -10.24 -4.49
C SER A 46 12.30 -10.98 -3.91
N VAL A 47 11.68 -11.88 -4.69
CA VAL A 47 10.52 -12.68 -4.27
C VAL A 47 10.98 -14.06 -3.84
N THR A 48 11.00 -14.29 -2.53
CA THR A 48 11.41 -15.56 -1.91
C THR A 48 10.24 -16.24 -1.22
N GLU A 49 10.38 -17.49 -0.83
CA GLU A 49 9.36 -18.27 -0.08
C GLU A 49 8.97 -17.64 1.26
N ARG A 50 9.78 -16.70 1.78
CA ARG A 50 9.46 -15.94 2.99
C ARG A 50 8.37 -14.92 2.76
N VAL A 51 8.18 -14.45 1.53
CA VAL A 51 7.12 -13.51 1.16
C VAL A 51 5.77 -14.23 1.26
N LYS A 52 4.84 -13.61 1.97
CA LYS A 52 3.49 -14.17 2.20
C LYS A 52 2.43 -13.56 1.28
N VAL A 53 2.70 -12.38 0.76
CA VAL A 53 1.83 -11.72 -0.22
C VAL A 53 2.64 -10.72 -1.03
N VAL A 54 2.33 -10.63 -2.31
CA VAL A 54 2.86 -9.61 -3.22
C VAL A 54 1.75 -8.61 -3.52
N VAL A 55 2.04 -7.32 -3.34
CA VAL A 55 1.13 -6.22 -3.66
C VAL A 55 1.66 -5.50 -4.89
N ILE A 56 0.82 -5.36 -5.91
CA ILE A 56 1.22 -4.70 -7.16
C ILE A 56 0.49 -3.37 -7.36
N SER A 57 1.22 -2.38 -7.89
CA SER A 57 0.64 -1.14 -8.39
C SER A 57 -0.06 -1.37 -9.74
N TYR A 58 -1.02 -0.53 -10.10
CA TYR A 58 -1.69 -0.59 -11.40
C TYR A 58 -0.74 -0.42 -12.60
N ALA A 59 0.40 0.22 -12.40
CA ALA A 59 1.39 0.43 -13.45
C ALA A 59 2.23 -0.82 -13.79
N ILE A 60 2.08 -1.88 -13.00
CA ILE A 60 2.87 -3.12 -13.16
C ILE A 60 2.17 -4.04 -14.14
N PRO A 61 2.83 -4.40 -15.26
CA PRO A 61 2.28 -5.35 -16.22
C PRO A 61 2.26 -6.77 -15.66
N SER A 62 1.36 -7.60 -16.20
CA SER A 62 1.22 -9.03 -15.81
C SER A 62 2.49 -9.83 -16.03
N GLU A 63 3.30 -9.45 -17.02
CA GLU A 63 4.55 -10.09 -17.42
C GLU A 63 5.75 -9.73 -16.53
N ASN A 64 5.53 -8.91 -15.48
CA ASN A 64 6.60 -8.53 -14.56
C ASN A 64 7.25 -9.76 -13.92
N VAL A 65 8.59 -9.79 -13.90
CA VAL A 65 9.37 -10.95 -13.45
C VAL A 65 9.13 -11.32 -11.99
N GLU A 66 8.82 -10.35 -11.13
CA GLU A 66 8.50 -10.59 -9.72
C GLU A 66 7.10 -11.16 -9.56
N VAL A 67 6.14 -10.70 -10.38
CA VAL A 67 4.78 -11.25 -10.44
C VAL A 67 4.83 -12.72 -10.91
N ALA A 68 5.55 -12.99 -12.00
CA ALA A 68 5.73 -14.36 -12.51
C ALA A 68 6.37 -15.26 -11.46
N LYS A 69 7.37 -14.78 -10.73
CA LYS A 69 8.02 -15.53 -9.64
C LYS A 69 7.06 -15.81 -8.48
N ALA A 70 6.24 -14.83 -8.09
CA ALA A 70 5.24 -15.00 -7.04
C ALA A 70 4.24 -16.09 -7.40
N VAL A 71 3.72 -16.06 -8.63
CA VAL A 71 2.81 -17.10 -9.16
C VAL A 71 3.46 -18.47 -9.13
N ALA A 72 4.72 -18.60 -9.58
CA ALA A 72 5.46 -19.87 -9.57
C ALA A 72 5.64 -20.43 -8.15
N LEU A 73 5.82 -19.55 -7.16
CA LEU A 73 5.93 -19.91 -5.74
C LEU A 73 4.56 -20.06 -5.04
N LYS A 74 3.44 -19.91 -5.78
CA LYS A 74 2.07 -19.94 -5.24
C LYS A 74 1.82 -18.89 -4.13
N ILE A 75 2.54 -17.76 -4.20
CA ILE A 75 2.36 -16.64 -3.30
C ILE A 75 1.19 -15.79 -3.84
N PRO A 76 0.21 -15.43 -3.00
CA PRO A 76 -0.89 -14.57 -3.42
C PRO A 76 -0.36 -13.22 -3.96
N VAL A 77 -0.87 -12.84 -5.14
CA VAL A 77 -0.62 -11.53 -5.74
C VAL A 77 -1.92 -10.75 -5.69
N ILE A 78 -1.90 -9.58 -5.07
CA ILE A 78 -3.06 -8.70 -4.96
C ILE A 78 -2.71 -7.30 -5.46
N THR A 79 -3.72 -6.62 -5.96
CA THR A 79 -3.59 -5.22 -6.38
C THR A 79 -3.58 -4.26 -5.19
N TYR A 80 -3.12 -3.03 -5.43
CA TYR A 80 -3.15 -1.96 -4.42
C TYR A 80 -4.56 -1.75 -3.83
N PRO A 81 -5.67 -1.66 -4.59
CA PRO A 81 -7.00 -1.51 -4.00
C PRO A 81 -7.43 -2.70 -3.15
N GLU A 82 -7.09 -3.92 -3.55
CA GLU A 82 -7.37 -5.11 -2.75
C GLU A 82 -6.60 -5.08 -1.43
N ALA A 83 -5.34 -4.64 -1.45
CA ALA A 83 -4.55 -4.47 -0.24
C ALA A 83 -5.14 -3.40 0.68
N VAL A 84 -5.60 -2.26 0.13
CA VAL A 84 -6.31 -1.23 0.89
C VAL A 84 -7.59 -1.79 1.50
N ALA A 85 -8.39 -2.54 0.75
CA ALA A 85 -9.60 -3.18 1.24
C ALA A 85 -9.32 -4.12 2.44
N GLU A 86 -8.21 -4.87 2.39
CA GLU A 86 -7.78 -5.70 3.52
C GLU A 86 -7.37 -4.87 4.76
N VAL A 87 -6.72 -3.74 4.54
CA VAL A 87 -6.26 -2.84 5.61
C VAL A 87 -7.42 -2.18 6.36
N ILE A 88 -8.49 -1.83 5.65
CA ILE A 88 -9.65 -1.13 6.23
C ILE A 88 -10.68 -2.06 6.86
N LYS A 89 -10.56 -3.37 6.71
CA LYS A 89 -11.47 -4.34 7.35
C LYS A 89 -11.59 -4.11 8.85
N GLY A 90 -12.84 -4.02 9.31
CA GLY A 90 -13.15 -3.78 10.73
C GLY A 90 -12.90 -2.36 11.23
N LYS A 91 -12.55 -1.41 10.34
CA LYS A 91 -12.37 0.01 10.67
C LYS A 91 -13.59 0.83 10.27
N LYS A 92 -13.80 1.95 10.98
CA LYS A 92 -14.74 2.98 10.52
C LYS A 92 -14.06 3.77 9.41
N VAL A 93 -14.65 3.76 8.22
CA VAL A 93 -14.06 4.35 7.01
C VAL A 93 -14.87 5.56 6.59
N PHE A 94 -14.17 6.67 6.31
CA PHE A 94 -14.72 7.84 5.64
C PHE A 94 -14.14 7.88 4.22
N CYS A 95 -14.99 7.81 3.21
CA CYS A 95 -14.58 7.84 1.82
C CYS A 95 -15.04 9.16 1.19
N VAL A 96 -14.09 9.91 0.63
CA VAL A 96 -14.36 11.17 -0.07
C VAL A 96 -14.27 10.93 -1.57
N SER A 97 -15.37 11.15 -2.28
CA SER A 97 -15.47 11.03 -3.73
C SER A 97 -15.90 12.35 -4.37
N GLY A 98 -15.60 12.53 -5.65
CA GLY A 98 -15.97 13.71 -6.40
C GLY A 98 -15.03 13.95 -7.58
N THR A 99 -15.43 14.88 -8.48
CA THR A 99 -14.59 15.29 -9.62
C THR A 99 -13.43 16.20 -9.21
N HIS A 100 -13.65 17.06 -8.20
CA HIS A 100 -12.68 18.01 -7.68
C HIS A 100 -12.72 18.03 -6.13
N GLY A 101 -11.64 18.48 -5.50
CA GLY A 101 -11.58 18.74 -4.07
C GLY A 101 -11.41 17.50 -3.18
N LYS A 102 -11.31 16.29 -3.73
CA LYS A 102 -11.16 15.05 -2.92
C LYS A 102 -10.02 15.11 -1.92
N SER A 103 -8.82 15.44 -2.39
CA SER A 103 -7.62 15.51 -1.56
C SER A 103 -7.73 16.60 -0.49
N THR A 104 -8.26 17.76 -0.85
CA THR A 104 -8.45 18.88 0.09
C THR A 104 -9.43 18.51 1.20
N VAL A 105 -10.59 17.96 0.86
CA VAL A 105 -11.61 17.55 1.85
C VAL A 105 -11.07 16.41 2.73
N THR A 106 -10.35 15.46 2.15
CA THR A 106 -9.73 14.37 2.91
C THR A 106 -8.71 14.90 3.92
N ALA A 107 -7.86 15.84 3.51
CA ALA A 107 -6.88 16.47 4.39
C ALA A 107 -7.55 17.25 5.52
N MET A 108 -8.58 18.05 5.22
CA MET A 108 -9.33 18.79 6.23
C MET A 108 -10.01 17.86 7.25
N LEU A 109 -10.63 16.79 6.79
CA LEU A 109 -11.26 15.80 7.67
C LEU A 109 -10.21 15.11 8.56
N ALA A 110 -9.07 14.76 8.00
CA ALA A 110 -7.97 14.17 8.76
C ALA A 110 -7.49 15.12 9.87
N GLN A 111 -7.29 16.39 9.53
CA GLN A 111 -6.87 17.42 10.50
C GLN A 111 -7.89 17.57 11.63
N ILE A 112 -9.19 17.64 11.32
CA ILE A 112 -10.27 17.73 12.32
C ILE A 112 -10.23 16.51 13.25
N LEU A 113 -10.04 15.32 12.71
CA LEU A 113 -9.96 14.09 13.52
C LEU A 113 -8.75 14.09 14.43
N VAL A 114 -7.58 14.51 13.95
CA VAL A 114 -6.35 14.64 14.78
C VAL A 114 -6.57 15.65 15.91
N GLU A 115 -7.08 16.85 15.61
CA GLU A 115 -7.36 17.89 16.60
C GLU A 115 -8.42 17.47 17.62
N SER A 116 -9.33 16.56 17.23
CA SER A 116 -10.31 15.96 18.13
C SER A 116 -9.73 14.81 18.98
N GLY A 117 -8.42 14.62 19.00
CA GLY A 117 -7.75 13.56 19.77
C GLY A 117 -7.94 12.15 19.19
N LYS A 118 -8.32 12.04 17.91
CA LYS A 118 -8.37 10.76 17.19
C LYS A 118 -7.01 10.50 16.54
N ASP A 119 -6.74 9.22 16.29
CA ASP A 119 -5.56 8.76 15.54
C ASP A 119 -6.01 8.14 14.20
N PRO A 120 -6.33 8.97 13.19
CA PRO A 120 -6.78 8.49 11.90
C PRO A 120 -5.62 7.95 11.06
N SER A 121 -5.86 6.86 10.33
CA SER A 121 -5.03 6.49 9.19
C SER A 121 -5.60 7.14 7.93
N VAL A 122 -4.77 7.80 7.15
CA VAL A 122 -5.21 8.56 5.98
C VAL A 122 -4.56 8.03 4.71
N ILE A 123 -5.35 7.84 3.67
CA ILE A 123 -4.88 7.53 2.32
C ILE A 123 -5.35 8.65 1.40
N VAL A 124 -4.42 9.37 0.83
CA VAL A 124 -4.68 10.46 -0.12
C VAL A 124 -3.68 10.42 -1.26
N GLY A 125 -4.13 10.70 -2.47
CA GLY A 125 -3.33 10.59 -3.71
C GLY A 125 -2.33 11.74 -3.93
N THR A 126 -2.03 12.55 -2.90
CA THR A 126 -1.10 13.67 -2.97
C THR A 126 -0.34 13.82 -1.64
N LYS A 127 0.74 14.58 -1.66
CA LYS A 127 1.44 14.94 -0.43
C LYS A 127 0.65 16.03 0.30
N VAL A 128 0.40 15.83 1.59
CA VAL A 128 -0.25 16.79 2.47
C VAL A 128 0.77 17.19 3.54
N PRO A 129 1.30 18.43 3.52
CA PRO A 129 2.38 18.84 4.42
C PRO A 129 2.04 18.79 5.92
N ALA A 130 0.76 18.78 6.26
CA ALA A 130 0.26 18.77 7.63
C ALA A 130 -0.07 17.38 8.21
N LEU A 131 0.13 16.30 7.43
CA LEU A 131 -0.20 14.93 7.83
C LEU A 131 1.02 14.03 7.80
#